data_348f317d746988d9e6db9cbf8f1e1843
#
_entry.id   348f317d746988d9e6db9cbf8f1e1843
#
_cell.length_a   1.000
_cell.length_b   1.000
_cell.length_c   1.000
_cell.angle_alpha   90.00
_cell.angle_beta   90.00
_cell.angle_gamma   90.00
#
_symmetry.space_group_name_H-M   'P 1'
#
loop_
_entity.id
_entity.type
_entity.pdbx_description
1 polymer ?
#
loop_
_entity_poly.entity_id
_entity_poly.type
_entity_poly.pdbx_seq_one_letter_code
_entity_poly.pdbx_strand_id
1 'polypeptide(L)'
;MMPGLSSIRAWVGAFSLTVSLVLPASAALAAPAANDSTAAVSRTAELTERDVAASNEKIGMAYSDLAAMWANGLARMHERFAVPQLLRYRGAARSACGIMQPNNAAYCPNENAIYYDEVFVAAQAKAAALELGTDGDMAGIGVIAHEMGHAVAMQLGYDAPRPYDNEAAADCLAGAFAQHANRNGSLEKGDVDEAFFGMAAAADPTPELTGDRRIDRVILRRAAVMAHGTKDQRMQNFRTGLEGGAGACFEELSGVK
;
A
#
# COMPACT_ATOMS: atom_id res chain seq x y z
N MET A 1 66.68 -30.34 -13.55
CA MET A 1 67.22 -30.96 -14.74
C MET A 1 66.36 -30.49 -15.92
N MET A 2 66.94 -29.59 -16.71
CA MET A 2 66.60 -29.35 -18.13
C MET A 2 67.29 -30.43 -18.94
N PRO A 3 66.93 -30.74 -20.19
CA PRO A 3 66.87 -29.84 -21.35
C PRO A 3 65.70 -30.17 -22.29
N GLY A 4 65.45 -29.52 -23.43
CA GLY A 4 66.19 -28.63 -24.27
C GLY A 4 65.33 -28.30 -25.52
N LEU A 5 65.67 -27.17 -26.11
CA LEU A 5 65.23 -26.59 -27.38
C LEU A 5 65.12 -27.51 -28.58
N SER A 6 64.17 -27.16 -29.51
CA SER A 6 64.63 -27.03 -30.93
C SER A 6 63.60 -26.25 -31.77
N SER A 7 64.06 -25.17 -32.31
CA SER A 7 63.56 -24.33 -33.36
C SER A 7 63.57 -24.98 -34.73
N ILE A 8 62.54 -24.73 -35.58
CA ILE A 8 62.75 -24.75 -37.06
C ILE A 8 61.98 -23.58 -37.67
N ARG A 9 62.74 -22.82 -38.44
CA ARG A 9 62.33 -21.67 -39.29
C ARG A 9 61.91 -22.13 -40.67
N ALA A 10 61.28 -21.24 -41.36
CA ALA A 10 61.20 -20.98 -42.81
C ALA A 10 59.93 -21.54 -43.47
N TRP A 11 59.24 -20.90 -44.41
CA TRP A 11 59.68 -19.96 -45.45
C TRP A 11 58.48 -19.22 -46.03
N VAL A 12 58.72 -18.04 -46.55
CA VAL A 12 57.89 -17.06 -47.25
C VAL A 12 57.38 -17.60 -48.58
N GLY A 13 56.13 -17.32 -48.90
CA GLY A 13 55.59 -17.45 -50.24
C GLY A 13 54.42 -16.46 -50.42
N ALA A 14 54.74 -15.31 -51.01
CA ALA A 14 53.74 -14.31 -51.41
C ALA A 14 53.06 -14.77 -52.68
N PHE A 15 51.75 -14.89 -52.67
CA PHE A 15 50.91 -14.92 -53.87
C PHE A 15 49.82 -13.86 -53.74
N SER A 16 49.96 -12.77 -54.46
CA SER A 16 48.92 -11.75 -54.67
C SER A 16 47.89 -12.29 -55.63
N LEU A 17 46.71 -12.61 -55.16
CA LEU A 17 45.52 -12.76 -55.96
C LEU A 17 44.60 -11.55 -55.73
N THR A 18 44.51 -10.67 -56.70
CA THR A 18 43.49 -9.61 -56.73
C THR A 18 42.17 -10.24 -57.14
N VAL A 19 41.29 -10.41 -56.13
CA VAL A 19 39.90 -10.74 -56.40
C VAL A 19 39.09 -9.44 -56.39
N SER A 20 38.59 -9.10 -57.55
CA SER A 20 37.61 -7.97 -57.70
C SER A 20 36.28 -8.41 -57.10
N LEU A 21 35.97 -7.86 -55.95
CA LEU A 21 34.66 -8.05 -55.32
C LEU A 21 33.63 -7.14 -55.99
N VAL A 22 32.76 -7.71 -56.79
CA VAL A 22 31.51 -7.05 -57.22
C VAL A 22 30.55 -7.13 -56.05
N LEU A 23 30.29 -5.99 -55.40
CA LEU A 23 29.27 -5.85 -54.35
C LEU A 23 27.90 -5.80 -55.01
N PRO A 24 26.95 -6.66 -54.63
CA PRO A 24 25.57 -6.47 -55.02
C PRO A 24 24.98 -5.27 -54.23
N ALA A 25 24.28 -4.39 -54.92
CA ALA A 25 23.52 -3.32 -54.33
C ALA A 25 22.46 -3.90 -53.38
N SER A 26 22.69 -3.80 -52.08
CA SER A 26 21.68 -4.11 -51.08
C SER A 26 20.59 -3.09 -51.14
N ALA A 27 19.40 -3.49 -51.60
CA ALA A 27 18.18 -2.74 -51.43
C ALA A 27 17.97 -2.59 -49.92
N ALA A 28 18.04 -1.34 -49.42
CA ALA A 28 17.66 -1.01 -48.06
C ALA A 28 16.14 -1.21 -47.95
N LEU A 29 15.73 -2.32 -47.38
CA LEU A 29 14.38 -2.46 -46.84
C LEU A 29 14.25 -1.45 -45.72
N ALA A 30 13.45 -0.41 -45.95
CA ALA A 30 13.03 0.54 -44.92
C ALA A 30 12.37 -0.31 -43.79
N ALA A 31 12.99 -0.34 -42.63
CA ALA A 31 12.38 -0.89 -41.41
C ALA A 31 11.08 -0.08 -41.16
N PRO A 32 9.98 -0.74 -40.82
CA PRO A 32 8.79 0.00 -40.40
C PRO A 32 9.20 0.85 -39.17
N ALA A 33 8.78 2.14 -39.25
CA ALA A 33 8.95 3.06 -38.14
C ALA A 33 8.48 2.36 -36.87
N ALA A 34 9.40 2.16 -35.91
CA ALA A 34 9.06 1.73 -34.59
C ALA A 34 8.06 2.74 -34.05
N ASN A 35 6.80 2.32 -33.92
CA ASN A 35 5.82 3.09 -33.19
C ASN A 35 6.42 3.35 -31.80
N ASP A 36 6.62 4.61 -31.53
CA ASP A 36 7.11 5.14 -30.27
C ASP A 36 6.03 4.93 -29.18
N SER A 37 5.82 3.66 -28.81
CA SER A 37 4.93 3.24 -27.73
C SER A 37 5.61 3.34 -26.36
N THR A 38 6.81 3.92 -26.30
CA THR A 38 7.55 4.18 -25.05
C THR A 38 7.19 5.52 -24.39
N ALA A 39 6.21 6.25 -24.91
CA ALA A 39 5.69 7.46 -24.28
C ALA A 39 4.52 7.19 -23.30
N ALA A 40 4.30 5.96 -22.89
CA ALA A 40 3.61 5.67 -21.62
C ALA A 40 4.59 5.87 -20.46
N VAL A 41 5.32 6.99 -20.46
CA VAL A 41 6.00 7.49 -19.27
C VAL A 41 4.92 7.74 -18.25
N SER A 42 4.93 6.92 -17.21
CA SER A 42 4.29 7.12 -15.93
C SER A 42 4.21 8.64 -15.64
N ARG A 43 3.06 9.23 -15.93
CA ARG A 43 2.73 10.56 -15.44
C ARG A 43 2.37 10.37 -13.97
N THR A 44 3.38 10.24 -13.12
CA THR A 44 3.22 10.57 -11.72
C THR A 44 2.93 12.06 -11.70
N ALA A 45 1.64 12.42 -11.75
CA ALA A 45 1.25 13.80 -11.63
C ALA A 45 1.79 14.29 -10.29
N GLU A 46 2.66 15.28 -10.32
CA GLU A 46 3.29 15.84 -9.15
C GLU A 46 2.22 16.25 -8.12
N LEU A 47 2.37 15.81 -6.88
CA LEU A 47 1.46 16.17 -5.80
C LEU A 47 1.61 17.67 -5.52
N THR A 48 0.49 18.40 -5.53
CA THR A 48 0.47 19.84 -5.28
C THR A 48 -0.10 20.17 -3.89
N GLU A 49 0.18 21.37 -3.39
CA GLU A 49 -0.42 21.86 -2.14
C GLU A 49 -1.96 21.92 -2.22
N ARG A 50 -2.50 22.09 -3.42
CA ARG A 50 -3.96 22.04 -3.63
C ARG A 50 -4.50 20.63 -3.42
N ASP A 51 -3.80 19.61 -3.88
CA ASP A 51 -4.17 18.20 -3.66
C ASP A 51 -4.17 17.88 -2.17
N VAL A 52 -3.14 18.33 -1.44
CA VAL A 52 -3.04 18.15 0.01
C VAL A 52 -4.18 18.86 0.75
N ALA A 53 -4.48 20.10 0.36
CA ALA A 53 -5.58 20.86 0.97
C ALA A 53 -6.95 20.20 0.72
N ALA A 54 -7.21 19.75 -0.52
CA ALA A 54 -8.45 19.05 -0.88
C ALA A 54 -8.58 17.71 -0.13
N SER A 55 -7.50 16.93 -0.03
CA SER A 55 -7.48 15.69 0.76
C SER A 55 -7.79 15.95 2.23
N ASN A 56 -7.17 16.97 2.84
CA ASN A 56 -7.43 17.34 4.23
C ASN A 56 -8.89 17.76 4.48
N GLU A 57 -9.51 18.46 3.53
CA GLU A 57 -10.92 18.84 3.63
C GLU A 57 -11.84 17.61 3.63
N LYS A 58 -11.65 16.70 2.67
CA LYS A 58 -12.41 15.45 2.57
C LYS A 58 -12.22 14.56 3.81
N ILE A 59 -10.98 14.42 4.29
CA ILE A 59 -10.68 13.71 5.54
C ILE A 59 -11.41 14.34 6.73
N GLY A 60 -11.43 15.65 6.84
CA GLY A 60 -12.12 16.34 7.93
C GLY A 60 -13.63 16.07 7.94
N MET A 61 -14.26 16.05 6.77
CA MET A 61 -15.70 15.71 6.63
C MET A 61 -15.94 14.23 6.98
N ALA A 62 -15.19 13.32 6.38
CA ALA A 62 -15.32 11.88 6.64
C ALA A 62 -15.02 11.52 8.10
N TYR A 63 -14.04 12.19 8.72
CA TYR A 63 -13.71 11.97 10.13
C TYR A 63 -14.86 12.35 11.06
N SER A 64 -15.61 13.39 10.75
CA SER A 64 -16.77 13.81 11.55
C SER A 64 -17.86 12.73 11.54
N ASP A 65 -18.14 12.12 10.38
CA ASP A 65 -19.09 11.02 10.25
C ASP A 65 -18.57 9.74 10.93
N LEU A 66 -17.31 9.40 10.70
CA LEU A 66 -16.61 8.27 11.31
C LEU A 66 -16.64 8.33 12.86
N ALA A 67 -16.34 9.50 13.42
CA ALA A 67 -16.37 9.73 14.87
C ALA A 67 -17.80 9.60 15.43
N ALA A 68 -18.78 10.19 14.74
CA ALA A 68 -20.18 10.10 15.13
C ALA A 68 -20.73 8.67 15.05
N MET A 69 -20.37 7.92 14.00
CA MET A 69 -20.73 6.52 13.83
C MET A 69 -20.29 5.70 15.05
N TRP A 70 -19.00 5.77 15.40
CA TRP A 70 -18.45 4.98 16.50
C TRP A 70 -18.96 5.43 17.87
N ALA A 71 -18.97 6.74 18.15
CA ALA A 71 -19.49 7.26 19.41
C ALA A 71 -20.94 6.85 19.64
N ASN A 72 -21.80 7.03 18.65
CA ASN A 72 -23.21 6.66 18.75
C ASN A 72 -23.43 5.13 18.75
N GLY A 73 -22.63 4.38 17.96
CA GLY A 73 -22.69 2.94 17.88
C GLY A 73 -22.37 2.31 19.22
N LEU A 74 -21.23 2.64 19.80
CA LEU A 74 -20.76 2.09 21.07
C LEU A 74 -21.59 2.55 22.26
N ALA A 75 -22.08 3.79 22.26
CA ALA A 75 -23.03 4.25 23.30
C ALA A 75 -24.32 3.40 23.34
N ARG A 76 -24.83 2.97 22.17
CA ARG A 76 -25.99 2.04 22.13
C ARG A 76 -25.68 0.65 22.67
N MET A 77 -24.42 0.26 22.65
CA MET A 77 -23.93 -0.99 23.26
C MET A 77 -23.54 -0.83 24.73
N HIS A 78 -23.75 0.35 25.32
CA HIS A 78 -23.34 0.74 26.68
C HIS A 78 -21.83 0.71 26.89
N GLU A 79 -21.04 0.77 25.79
CA GLU A 79 -19.59 0.86 25.83
C GLU A 79 -19.13 2.31 25.88
N ARG A 80 -18.01 2.53 26.59
CA ARG A 80 -17.36 3.85 26.64
C ARG A 80 -16.42 4.01 25.46
N PHE A 81 -16.55 5.10 24.75
CA PHE A 81 -15.64 5.45 23.68
C PHE A 81 -15.30 6.94 23.74
N ALA A 82 -14.03 7.25 23.86
CA ALA A 82 -13.50 8.58 23.72
C ALA A 82 -13.03 8.79 22.27
N VAL A 83 -13.67 9.67 21.54
CA VAL A 83 -13.28 9.98 20.16
C VAL A 83 -11.84 10.49 20.14
N PRO A 84 -10.92 9.90 19.36
CA PRO A 84 -9.55 10.37 19.25
C PRO A 84 -9.47 11.78 18.68
N GLN A 85 -8.41 12.51 18.97
CA GLN A 85 -8.09 13.73 18.23
C GLN A 85 -7.51 13.35 16.86
N LEU A 86 -7.84 14.12 15.82
CA LEU A 86 -7.24 13.96 14.50
C LEU A 86 -6.15 15.03 14.31
N LEU A 87 -4.89 14.60 14.19
CA LEU A 87 -3.71 15.45 14.13
C LEU A 87 -2.91 15.20 12.87
N ARG A 88 -2.81 16.21 12.02
CA ARG A 88 -2.00 16.15 10.81
C ARG A 88 -0.57 16.63 11.04
N TYR A 89 0.37 16.07 10.31
CA TYR A 89 1.76 16.51 10.31
C TYR A 89 2.39 16.37 8.92
N ARG A 90 3.61 16.90 8.75
CA ARG A 90 4.45 16.72 7.55
C ARG A 90 5.82 16.18 7.96
N GLY A 91 6.22 15.10 7.29
CA GLY A 91 7.52 14.48 7.52
C GLY A 91 7.60 13.74 8.85
N ALA A 92 7.81 14.44 9.97
CA ALA A 92 7.85 13.79 11.27
C ALA A 92 7.21 14.67 12.37
N ALA A 93 6.59 14.01 13.37
CA ALA A 93 6.01 14.70 14.53
C ALA A 93 6.36 13.97 15.83
N ARG A 94 6.39 14.71 16.94
CA ARG A 94 6.52 14.12 18.28
C ARG A 94 5.13 13.81 18.84
N SER A 95 5.01 12.65 19.47
CA SER A 95 3.80 12.24 20.20
C SER A 95 4.19 11.58 21.51
N ALA A 96 3.23 11.30 22.36
CA ALA A 96 3.46 10.50 23.57
C ALA A 96 3.78 9.02 23.28
N CYS A 97 3.55 8.55 22.03
CA CYS A 97 3.91 7.21 21.58
C CYS A 97 5.28 7.16 20.88
N GLY A 98 5.99 8.26 20.80
CA GLY A 98 7.28 8.38 20.14
C GLY A 98 7.26 9.33 18.96
N ILE A 99 8.14 9.08 17.99
CA ILE A 99 8.24 9.89 16.78
C ILE A 99 7.38 9.26 15.69
N MET A 100 6.38 10.00 15.22
CA MET A 100 5.63 9.68 14.02
C MET A 100 6.54 9.84 12.80
N GLN A 101 6.71 8.76 12.04
CA GLN A 101 7.61 8.72 10.89
C GLN A 101 6.98 9.38 9.66
N PRO A 102 7.79 9.83 8.68
CA PRO A 102 7.28 10.25 7.39
C PRO A 102 6.51 9.13 6.67
N ASN A 103 5.57 9.50 5.82
CA ASN A 103 4.76 8.58 5.02
C ASN A 103 3.99 7.57 5.87
N ASN A 104 3.40 8.03 6.96
CA ASN A 104 2.72 7.16 7.91
C ASN A 104 1.44 7.81 8.46
N ALA A 105 0.56 6.97 8.97
CA ALA A 105 -0.49 7.33 9.92
C ALA A 105 -0.42 6.37 11.10
N ALA A 106 -0.86 6.78 12.28
CA ALA A 106 -0.88 5.92 13.45
C ALA A 106 -1.82 6.45 14.54
N TYR A 107 -2.55 5.55 15.19
CA TYR A 107 -3.24 5.84 16.44
C TYR A 107 -2.26 5.80 17.61
N CYS A 108 -2.24 6.86 18.42
CA CYS A 108 -1.47 6.91 19.67
C CYS A 108 -2.42 6.79 20.87
N PRO A 109 -2.45 5.64 21.57
CA PRO A 109 -3.33 5.44 22.71
C PRO A 109 -2.98 6.32 23.92
N ASN A 110 -1.72 6.69 24.10
CA ASN A 110 -1.28 7.52 25.23
C ASN A 110 -1.84 8.96 25.19
N GLU A 111 -2.25 9.42 24.02
CA GLU A 111 -2.85 10.75 23.79
C GLU A 111 -4.29 10.66 23.30
N ASN A 112 -4.77 9.47 23.00
CA ASN A 112 -6.00 9.23 22.27
C ASN A 112 -6.09 10.10 21.02
N ALA A 113 -5.09 9.95 20.13
CA ALA A 113 -4.95 10.77 18.93
C ALA A 113 -4.57 9.92 17.72
N ILE A 114 -5.19 10.23 16.58
CA ILE A 114 -4.80 9.71 15.26
C ILE A 114 -3.90 10.75 14.61
N TYR A 115 -2.66 10.35 14.32
CA TYR A 115 -1.71 11.15 13.59
C TYR A 115 -1.67 10.69 12.13
N TYR A 116 -1.58 11.62 11.19
CA TYR A 116 -1.37 11.28 9.78
C TYR A 116 -0.46 12.29 9.08
N ASP A 117 0.46 11.79 8.27
CA ASP A 117 1.23 12.63 7.36
C ASP A 117 0.33 13.05 6.19
N GLU A 118 -0.02 14.34 6.16
CA GLU A 118 -0.98 14.88 5.19
C GLU A 118 -0.51 14.75 3.74
N VAL A 119 0.83 14.76 3.53
CA VAL A 119 1.43 14.58 2.20
C VAL A 119 1.28 13.13 1.75
N PHE A 120 1.54 12.18 2.66
CA PHE A 120 1.38 10.75 2.39
C PHE A 120 -0.07 10.40 2.03
N VAL A 121 -1.03 10.83 2.84
CA VAL A 121 -2.44 10.49 2.63
C VAL A 121 -2.98 11.13 1.34
N ALA A 122 -2.60 12.38 1.05
CA ALA A 122 -2.94 13.03 -0.21
C ALA A 122 -2.30 12.35 -1.42
N ALA A 123 -1.08 11.80 -1.27
CA ALA A 123 -0.43 11.03 -2.31
C ALA A 123 -1.16 9.71 -2.60
N GLN A 124 -1.67 9.03 -1.57
CA GLN A 124 -2.50 7.81 -1.73
C GLN A 124 -3.80 8.13 -2.50
N ALA A 125 -4.51 9.18 -2.12
CA ALA A 125 -5.71 9.63 -2.79
C ALA A 125 -5.43 9.95 -4.28
N LYS A 126 -4.37 10.70 -4.55
CA LYS A 126 -3.98 11.05 -5.92
C LYS A 126 -3.58 9.84 -6.76
N ALA A 127 -2.87 8.89 -6.17
CA ALA A 127 -2.48 7.66 -6.85
C ALA A 127 -3.71 6.81 -7.22
N ALA A 128 -4.67 6.67 -6.30
CA ALA A 128 -5.93 5.98 -6.56
C ALA A 128 -6.73 6.67 -7.67
N ALA A 129 -6.86 8.00 -7.61
CA ALA A 129 -7.56 8.77 -8.64
C ALA A 129 -6.96 8.58 -10.04
N LEU A 130 -5.63 8.56 -10.16
CA LEU A 130 -4.94 8.36 -11.43
C LEU A 130 -5.09 6.94 -11.98
N GLU A 131 -5.03 5.93 -11.10
CA GLU A 131 -5.10 4.52 -11.48
C GLU A 131 -6.54 4.09 -11.83
N LEU A 132 -7.51 4.56 -11.03
CA LEU A 132 -8.90 4.09 -11.13
C LEU A 132 -9.78 5.03 -11.96
N GLY A 133 -9.34 6.25 -12.25
CA GLY A 133 -10.12 7.25 -12.96
C GLY A 133 -11.29 7.82 -12.12
N THR A 134 -11.10 7.90 -10.82
CA THR A 134 -12.03 8.40 -9.81
C THR A 134 -11.50 9.68 -9.18
N ASP A 135 -12.03 10.11 -8.04
CA ASP A 135 -11.47 11.24 -7.27
C ASP A 135 -10.47 10.80 -6.18
N GLY A 136 -10.41 9.49 -5.87
CA GLY A 136 -9.34 8.86 -5.10
C GLY A 136 -9.46 9.03 -3.58
N ASP A 137 -10.49 9.70 -3.08
CA ASP A 137 -10.52 10.16 -1.70
C ASP A 137 -10.63 9.03 -0.67
N MET A 138 -11.35 7.95 -1.01
CA MET A 138 -11.50 6.80 -0.11
C MET A 138 -10.19 6.04 0.13
N ALA A 139 -9.19 6.18 -0.74
CA ALA A 139 -7.86 5.63 -0.45
C ALA A 139 -7.21 6.35 0.75
N GLY A 140 -7.40 7.67 0.87
CA GLY A 140 -6.92 8.45 2.01
C GLY A 140 -7.82 8.34 3.24
N ILE A 141 -9.13 8.40 3.07
CA ILE A 141 -10.12 8.24 4.14
C ILE A 141 -10.02 6.86 4.78
N GLY A 142 -9.76 5.81 3.96
CA GLY A 142 -9.55 4.45 4.42
C GLY A 142 -8.39 4.31 5.40
N VAL A 143 -7.29 5.07 5.21
CA VAL A 143 -6.19 5.12 6.18
C VAL A 143 -6.67 5.65 7.54
N ILE A 144 -7.42 6.74 7.54
CA ILE A 144 -7.95 7.32 8.79
C ILE A 144 -8.99 6.41 9.46
N ALA A 145 -9.80 5.73 8.66
CA ALA A 145 -10.77 4.76 9.16
C ALA A 145 -10.09 3.54 9.79
N HIS A 146 -8.96 3.10 9.25
CA HIS A 146 -8.13 2.05 9.80
C HIS A 146 -7.53 2.46 11.16
N GLU A 147 -6.96 3.66 11.27
CA GLU A 147 -6.45 4.18 12.55
C GLU A 147 -7.56 4.36 13.60
N MET A 148 -8.75 4.75 13.17
CA MET A 148 -9.92 4.76 14.05
C MET A 148 -10.30 3.34 14.50
N GLY A 149 -10.14 2.35 13.63
CA GLY A 149 -10.32 0.93 13.95
C GLY A 149 -9.42 0.49 15.10
N HIS A 150 -8.13 0.87 15.09
CA HIS A 150 -7.23 0.64 16.23
C HIS A 150 -7.74 1.31 17.50
N ALA A 151 -8.20 2.55 17.43
CA ALA A 151 -8.75 3.26 18.58
C ALA A 151 -9.97 2.56 19.16
N VAL A 152 -10.89 2.09 18.32
CA VAL A 152 -12.09 1.35 18.73
C VAL A 152 -11.70 0.02 19.37
N ALA A 153 -10.88 -0.79 18.71
CA ALA A 153 -10.46 -2.08 19.19
C ALA A 153 -9.76 -1.97 20.56
N MET A 154 -8.78 -1.10 20.69
CA MET A 154 -8.03 -0.91 21.94
C MET A 154 -8.89 -0.38 23.08
N GLN A 155 -9.81 0.56 22.83
CA GLN A 155 -10.70 1.09 23.88
C GLN A 155 -11.75 0.07 24.31
N LEU A 156 -12.07 -0.92 23.48
CA LEU A 156 -12.89 -2.08 23.84
C LEU A 156 -12.09 -3.20 24.53
N GLY A 157 -10.79 -2.98 24.76
CA GLY A 157 -9.91 -3.92 25.45
C GLY A 157 -9.40 -5.05 24.56
N TYR A 158 -9.48 -4.91 23.26
CA TYR A 158 -8.87 -5.85 22.32
C TYR A 158 -7.38 -5.49 22.13
N ASP A 159 -6.53 -6.43 22.47
CA ASP A 159 -5.08 -6.35 22.27
C ASP A 159 -4.59 -7.78 21.99
N ALA A 160 -4.57 -8.12 20.72
CA ALA A 160 -4.21 -9.47 20.30
C ALA A 160 -2.71 -9.72 20.45
N PRO A 161 -2.31 -10.95 20.81
CA PRO A 161 -0.89 -11.28 20.97
C PRO A 161 -0.10 -11.25 19.66
N ARG A 162 -0.77 -11.39 18.52
CA ARG A 162 -0.15 -11.27 17.19
C ARG A 162 -0.43 -9.89 16.62
N PRO A 163 0.59 -9.14 16.18
CA PRO A 163 0.40 -7.83 15.57
C PRO A 163 -0.60 -7.85 14.40
N TYR A 164 -0.53 -8.87 13.54
CA TYR A 164 -1.47 -9.05 12.42
C TYR A 164 -2.95 -9.05 12.84
N ASP A 165 -3.29 -9.64 13.99
CA ASP A 165 -4.70 -9.70 14.41
C ASP A 165 -5.23 -8.32 14.78
N ASN A 166 -4.38 -7.43 15.33
CA ASN A 166 -4.73 -6.04 15.60
C ASN A 166 -4.96 -5.26 14.30
N GLU A 167 -4.12 -5.52 13.28
CA GLU A 167 -4.28 -4.93 11.94
C GLU A 167 -5.53 -5.45 11.24
N ALA A 168 -5.78 -6.76 11.33
CA ALA A 168 -6.99 -7.38 10.77
C ALA A 168 -8.26 -6.80 11.39
N ALA A 169 -8.25 -6.56 12.70
CA ALA A 169 -9.35 -5.90 13.39
C ALA A 169 -9.57 -4.46 12.89
N ALA A 170 -8.50 -3.69 12.73
CA ALA A 170 -8.57 -2.32 12.25
C ALA A 170 -9.06 -2.25 10.80
N ASP A 171 -8.60 -3.15 9.92
CA ASP A 171 -9.09 -3.26 8.54
C ASP A 171 -10.59 -3.60 8.48
N CYS A 172 -11.04 -4.54 9.30
CA CYS A 172 -12.47 -4.89 9.39
C CYS A 172 -13.31 -3.70 9.85
N LEU A 173 -12.88 -2.99 10.89
CA LEU A 173 -13.59 -1.81 11.42
C LEU A 173 -13.59 -0.65 10.43
N ALA A 174 -12.54 -0.49 9.60
CA ALA A 174 -12.53 0.44 8.47
C ALA A 174 -13.57 0.06 7.41
N GLY A 175 -13.70 -1.24 7.11
CA GLY A 175 -14.74 -1.76 6.23
C GLY A 175 -16.16 -1.52 6.78
N ALA A 176 -16.34 -1.63 8.10
CA ALA A 176 -17.60 -1.31 8.75
C ALA A 176 -17.98 0.18 8.61
N PHE A 177 -17.02 1.08 8.59
CA PHE A 177 -17.25 2.48 8.27
C PHE A 177 -17.68 2.65 6.80
N ALA A 178 -17.02 1.99 5.86
CA ALA A 178 -17.43 2.02 4.45
C ALA A 178 -18.86 1.50 4.26
N GLN A 179 -19.28 0.44 5.01
CA GLN A 179 -20.67 0.00 5.02
C GLN A 179 -21.62 1.09 5.53
N HIS A 180 -21.24 1.78 6.62
CA HIS A 180 -22.02 2.89 7.16
C HIS A 180 -22.17 4.01 6.14
N ALA A 181 -21.07 4.45 5.51
CA ALA A 181 -21.07 5.48 4.47
C ALA A 181 -21.91 5.07 3.24
N ASN A 182 -21.90 3.80 2.86
CA ASN A 182 -22.76 3.27 1.80
C ASN A 182 -24.24 3.36 2.18
N ARG A 183 -24.61 3.02 3.41
CA ARG A 183 -25.99 3.04 3.88
C ARG A 183 -26.59 4.44 4.02
N ASN A 184 -25.77 5.43 4.36
CA ASN A 184 -26.21 6.82 4.46
C ASN A 184 -26.09 7.59 3.15
N GLY A 185 -25.58 6.96 2.08
CA GLY A 185 -25.49 7.53 0.75
C GLY A 185 -24.28 8.47 0.58
N SER A 186 -23.28 8.36 1.45
CA SER A 186 -22.04 9.16 1.37
C SER A 186 -20.97 8.54 0.45
N LEU A 187 -21.08 7.23 0.11
CA LEU A 187 -20.17 6.63 -0.86
C LEU A 187 -20.57 6.98 -2.29
N GLU A 188 -19.57 7.34 -3.05
CA GLU A 188 -19.66 7.57 -4.48
C GLU A 188 -19.26 6.31 -5.29
N LYS A 189 -19.48 6.38 -6.60
CA LYS A 189 -19.10 5.28 -7.48
C LYS A 189 -17.56 5.23 -7.59
N GLY A 190 -16.97 4.15 -7.16
CA GLY A 190 -15.52 3.92 -7.21
C GLY A 190 -14.87 3.85 -5.81
N ASP A 191 -15.48 4.43 -4.79
CA ASP A 191 -14.94 4.53 -3.43
C ASP A 191 -14.50 3.19 -2.83
N VAL A 192 -15.25 2.12 -3.07
CA VAL A 192 -14.86 0.78 -2.60
C VAL A 192 -13.58 0.29 -3.28
N ASP A 193 -13.43 0.57 -4.59
CA ASP A 193 -12.23 0.21 -5.33
C ASP A 193 -11.03 1.06 -4.86
N GLU A 194 -11.25 2.33 -4.53
CA GLU A 194 -10.24 3.21 -3.93
C GLU A 194 -9.79 2.73 -2.55
N ALA A 195 -10.74 2.33 -1.69
CA ALA A 195 -10.41 1.76 -0.40
C ALA A 195 -9.56 0.48 -0.55
N PHE A 196 -9.91 -0.40 -1.48
CA PHE A 196 -9.11 -1.57 -1.81
C PHE A 196 -7.74 -1.21 -2.37
N PHE A 197 -7.64 -0.17 -3.19
CA PHE A 197 -6.36 0.33 -3.67
C PHE A 197 -5.46 0.78 -2.51
N GLY A 198 -6.00 1.57 -1.58
CA GLY A 198 -5.29 2.02 -0.38
C GLY A 198 -4.83 0.87 0.51
N MET A 199 -5.71 -0.10 0.79
CA MET A 199 -5.36 -1.31 1.56
C MET A 199 -4.25 -2.11 0.89
N ALA A 200 -4.32 -2.27 -0.45
CA ALA A 200 -3.30 -2.97 -1.21
C ALA A 200 -1.94 -2.27 -1.19
N ALA A 201 -1.94 -0.94 -1.26
CA ALA A 201 -0.71 -0.13 -1.23
C ALA A 201 0.00 -0.17 0.12
N ALA A 202 -0.76 -0.35 1.21
CA ALA A 202 -0.24 -0.45 2.58
C ALA A 202 0.02 -1.90 3.05
N ALA A 203 -0.12 -2.89 2.15
CA ALA A 203 0.07 -4.29 2.50
C ALA A 203 1.54 -4.69 2.59
N ASP A 204 1.80 -5.69 3.42
CA ASP A 204 3.11 -6.35 3.46
C ASP A 204 3.38 -7.11 2.16
N PRO A 205 4.64 -7.19 1.71
CA PRO A 205 4.99 -7.96 0.53
C PRO A 205 4.62 -9.44 0.71
N THR A 206 4.02 -10.03 -0.32
CA THR A 206 3.81 -11.48 -0.33
C THR A 206 5.17 -12.19 -0.38
N PRO A 207 5.46 -13.12 0.55
CA PRO A 207 6.74 -13.80 0.56
C PRO A 207 6.93 -14.66 -0.69
N GLU A 208 7.99 -14.40 -1.45
CA GLU A 208 8.40 -15.25 -2.58
C GLU A 208 9.24 -16.42 -2.06
N LEU A 209 8.71 -17.65 -2.22
CA LEU A 209 9.40 -18.85 -1.81
C LEU A 209 10.34 -19.35 -2.91
N THR A 210 11.54 -19.80 -2.49
CA THR A 210 12.60 -20.24 -3.40
C THR A 210 12.52 -21.72 -3.76
N GLY A 211 11.73 -22.52 -3.02
CA GLY A 211 11.69 -23.97 -3.07
C GLY A 211 12.76 -24.65 -2.17
N ASP A 212 13.71 -23.89 -1.64
CA ASP A 212 14.64 -24.41 -0.62
C ASP A 212 14.01 -24.29 0.78
N ARG A 213 13.74 -25.43 1.40
CA ARG A 213 13.06 -25.50 2.72
C ARG A 213 13.76 -24.72 3.84
N ARG A 214 15.09 -24.53 3.75
CA ARG A 214 15.85 -23.79 4.77
C ARG A 214 15.69 -22.30 4.56
N ILE A 215 15.81 -21.84 3.34
CA ILE A 215 15.63 -20.44 2.95
C ILE A 215 14.17 -20.04 3.16
N ASP A 216 13.24 -20.84 2.68
CA ASP A 216 11.80 -20.58 2.80
C ASP A 216 11.34 -20.46 4.26
N ARG A 217 11.90 -21.28 5.16
CA ARG A 217 11.64 -21.15 6.59
C ARG A 217 12.08 -19.79 7.16
N VAL A 218 13.20 -19.25 6.68
CA VAL A 218 13.68 -17.92 7.10
C VAL A 218 12.78 -16.82 6.54
N ILE A 219 12.41 -16.94 5.26
CA ILE A 219 11.50 -16.01 4.59
C ILE A 219 10.14 -15.96 5.33
N LEU A 220 9.55 -17.13 5.58
CA LEU A 220 8.26 -17.24 6.30
C LEU A 220 8.33 -16.72 7.73
N ARG A 221 9.45 -16.95 8.45
CA ARG A 221 9.64 -16.37 9.78
C ARG A 221 9.72 -14.85 9.76
N ARG A 222 10.35 -14.26 8.74
CA ARG A 222 10.38 -12.81 8.57
C ARG A 222 9.00 -12.27 8.24
N ALA A 223 8.29 -12.91 7.32
CA ALA A 223 6.93 -12.53 6.99
C ALA A 223 5.96 -12.62 8.19
N ALA A 224 6.15 -13.62 9.06
CA ALA A 224 5.29 -13.79 10.24
C ALA A 224 5.42 -12.69 11.31
N VAL A 225 6.45 -11.84 11.24
CA VAL A 225 6.60 -10.66 12.12
C VAL A 225 6.22 -9.36 11.43
N MET A 226 5.84 -9.40 10.15
CA MET A 226 5.24 -8.26 9.45
C MET A 226 3.78 -8.15 9.89
N ALA A 227 3.39 -6.96 10.28
CA ALA A 227 2.14 -6.78 11.04
C ALA A 227 0.92 -6.61 10.16
N HIS A 228 1.05 -5.93 8.99
CA HIS A 228 -0.12 -5.48 8.22
C HIS A 228 -0.86 -6.60 7.47
N GLY A 229 -0.15 -7.68 7.14
CA GLY A 229 -0.69 -8.76 6.30
C GLY A 229 -0.55 -8.50 4.81
N THR A 230 -0.75 -9.55 4.02
CA THR A 230 -0.72 -9.47 2.56
C THR A 230 -1.90 -8.67 2.02
N LYS A 231 -1.79 -8.21 0.76
CA LYS A 231 -2.88 -7.54 0.05
C LYS A 231 -4.22 -8.29 0.17
N ASP A 232 -4.22 -9.59 -0.10
CA ASP A 232 -5.45 -10.40 -0.08
C ASP A 232 -6.05 -10.49 1.33
N GLN A 233 -5.21 -10.61 2.36
CA GLN A 233 -5.64 -10.62 3.75
C GLN A 233 -6.28 -9.28 4.14
N ARG A 234 -5.63 -8.16 3.85
CA ARG A 234 -6.17 -6.82 4.15
C ARG A 234 -7.49 -6.56 3.44
N MET A 235 -7.54 -6.88 2.14
CA MET A 235 -8.78 -6.77 1.35
C MET A 235 -9.90 -7.66 1.90
N GLN A 236 -9.58 -8.86 2.37
CA GLN A 236 -10.56 -9.77 2.96
C GLN A 236 -11.08 -9.23 4.30
N ASN A 237 -10.20 -8.74 5.17
CA ASN A 237 -10.58 -8.15 6.46
C ASN A 237 -11.52 -6.95 6.24
N PHE A 238 -11.13 -6.02 5.37
CA PHE A 238 -11.96 -4.87 5.03
C PHE A 238 -13.32 -5.30 4.44
N ARG A 239 -13.35 -6.31 3.57
CA ARG A 239 -14.59 -6.85 2.99
C ARG A 239 -15.51 -7.44 4.06
N THR A 240 -14.98 -8.12 5.07
CA THR A 240 -15.78 -8.61 6.20
C THR A 240 -16.55 -7.47 6.85
N GLY A 241 -15.90 -6.35 7.12
CA GLY A 241 -16.57 -5.16 7.67
C GLY A 241 -17.54 -4.48 6.71
N LEU A 242 -17.17 -4.37 5.43
CA LEU A 242 -18.01 -3.77 4.40
C LEU A 242 -19.33 -4.54 4.20
N GLU A 243 -19.30 -5.86 4.22
CA GLU A 243 -20.47 -6.70 4.01
C GLU A 243 -21.27 -6.92 5.31
N GLY A 244 -20.59 -7.21 6.41
CA GLY A 244 -21.22 -7.58 7.69
C GLY A 244 -21.35 -6.45 8.70
N GLY A 245 -20.67 -5.31 8.48
CA GLY A 245 -20.66 -4.17 9.40
C GLY A 245 -19.87 -4.46 10.68
N ALA A 246 -19.99 -3.55 11.65
CA ALA A 246 -19.27 -3.64 12.92
C ALA A 246 -19.58 -4.93 13.70
N GLY A 247 -20.79 -5.49 13.55
CA GLY A 247 -21.19 -6.74 14.20
C GLY A 247 -20.29 -7.91 13.80
N ALA A 248 -20.03 -8.09 12.51
CA ALA A 248 -19.14 -9.15 12.01
C ALA A 248 -17.70 -9.00 12.58
N CYS A 249 -17.20 -7.76 12.63
CA CYS A 249 -15.87 -7.50 13.20
C CYS A 249 -15.82 -7.85 14.70
N PHE A 250 -16.85 -7.50 15.46
CA PHE A 250 -16.89 -7.78 16.91
C PHE A 250 -17.06 -9.28 17.22
N GLU A 251 -17.72 -10.04 16.36
CA GLU A 251 -17.76 -11.51 16.49
C GLU A 251 -16.37 -12.12 16.35
N GLU A 252 -15.57 -11.68 15.38
CA GLU A 252 -14.18 -12.10 15.23
C GLU A 252 -13.32 -11.70 16.43
N LEU A 253 -13.46 -10.46 16.92
CA LEU A 253 -12.74 -9.96 18.11
C LEU A 253 -13.10 -10.75 19.38
N SER A 254 -14.34 -11.19 19.54
CA SER A 254 -14.80 -11.93 20.72
C SER A 254 -14.33 -13.39 20.74
N GLY A 255 -14.05 -13.98 19.59
CA GLY A 255 -13.55 -15.36 19.47
C GLY A 255 -12.09 -15.55 19.90
N VAL A 256 -11.39 -14.47 20.21
CA VAL A 256 -9.95 -14.47 20.61
C VAL A 256 -9.78 -14.35 22.15
N LYS A 257 -10.86 -14.33 22.93
CA LYS A 257 -10.83 -14.27 24.43
C LYS A 257 -10.60 -15.62 25.06
#